data_2cbf5f334030ed34250f44fd89a675e2
#
_entry.id   2cbf5f334030ed34250f44fd89a675e2
#
_cell.length_a   1.000
_cell.length_b   1.000
_cell.length_c   1.000
_cell.angle_alpha   90.00
_cell.angle_beta   90.00
_cell.angle_gamma   90.00
#
_symmetry.space_group_name_H-M   'P 1'
#
loop_
_entity.id
_entity.type
_entity.pdbx_description
1 polymer ?
#
loop_
_entity_poly.entity_id
_entity_poly.type
_entity_poly.pdbx_seq_one_letter_code
_entity_poly.pdbx_strand_id
1 'polypeptide(L)'
;MESLNSAAGLCVKSRRVEEIAMPAYWVARSRVTDPVEYKKYTDPLPPIFAKYGGNVLARGGRFQIMEGPEKFGRFVVIEFPTFEQAVACFNSPEYEAAAAFRRNGAGEVENVIVDGGDATPR
;
A
#
# COMPACT_ATOMS: atom_id res chain seq x y z
N MET A 1 24.38 0.43 -23.08
CA MET A 1 24.03 1.31 -22.27
C MET A 1 23.88 1.46 -21.63
N GLU A 2 24.18 1.50 -21.60
CA GLU A 2 24.06 2.26 -20.78
C GLU A 2 23.90 2.33 -20.49
N SER A 3 25.10 1.88 -21.30
CA SER A 3 24.95 2.52 -20.59
C SER A 3 24.82 2.72 -20.32
N LEU A 4 25.76 2.61 -20.78
CA LEU A 4 25.68 3.32 -20.04
C LEU A 4 25.49 3.53 -19.78
N ASN A 5 26.22 3.49 -19.92
CA ASN A 5 26.04 4.26 -19.17
C ASN A 5 25.81 4.38 -18.99
N SER A 6 26.63 4.10 -19.25
CA SER A 6 26.45 4.84 -18.57
C SER A 6 26.23 5.04 -18.32
N ALA A 7 27.23 4.68 -18.81
CA ALA A 7 26.98 5.41 -18.02
C ALA A 7 26.77 5.67 -17.63
N ALA A 8 27.43 5.45 -17.99
CA ALA A 8 27.07 6.18 -17.12
C ALA A 8 26.71 6.36 -16.64
N GLY A 9 27.49 6.05 -17.11
CA GLY A 9 27.13 6.73 -16.16
C GLY A 9 26.55 6.63 -15.85
N LEU A 10 26.91 6.50 -15.90
CA LEU A 10 26.22 6.88 -15.16
C LEU A 10 25.68 6.77 -14.67
N CYS A 11 26.44 6.55 -14.78
CA CYS A 11 25.81 6.96 -13.78
C CYS A 11 25.47 6.90 -13.24
N VAL A 12 25.91 6.81 -13.25
CA VAL A 12 25.42 7.16 -12.22
C VAL A 12 24.98 7.12 -11.74
N LYS A 13 25.24 7.01 -11.90
CA LYS A 13 24.64 7.24 -11.07
C LYS A 13 24.08 6.84 -10.57
N SER A 14 24.48 6.44 -10.81
CA SER A 14 23.69 6.26 -9.93
C SER A 14 23.29 5.86 -9.48
N ARG A 15 23.56 5.60 -9.56
CA ARG A 15 23.08 5.40 -8.73
C ARG A 15 22.54 5.58 -8.35
N ARG A 16 22.71 5.60 -8.51
CA ARG A 16 21.99 5.78 -8.00
C ARG A 16 21.19 5.60 -8.18
N VAL A 17 21.50 5.15 -8.64
CA VAL A 17 20.61 5.08 -8.54
C VAL A 17 20.01 4.55 -8.51
N GLU A 18 20.30 4.58 -8.59
CA GLU A 18 19.82 4.04 -8.17
C GLU A 18 19.31 3.22 -7.78
N GLU A 19 20.55 3.26 -7.56
CA GLU A 19 19.80 2.38 -7.04
C GLU A 19 18.43 2.72 -6.90
N ILE A 20 17.68 2.37 -7.61
CA ILE A 20 16.30 2.72 -7.52
C ILE A 20 15.65 1.82 -6.51
N ALA A 21 15.12 2.40 -5.46
CA ALA A 21 14.37 1.63 -4.49
C ALA A 21 13.16 1.04 -5.20
N MET A 22 12.91 -0.24 -5.01
CA MET A 22 11.73 -0.90 -5.52
C MET A 22 10.53 -0.39 -4.74
N PRO A 23 9.48 0.04 -5.42
CA PRO A 23 8.24 0.40 -4.73
C PRO A 23 7.63 -0.83 -4.07
N ALA A 24 6.82 -0.59 -3.07
CA ALA A 24 6.06 -1.65 -2.42
C ALA A 24 4.58 -1.29 -2.45
N TYR A 25 3.75 -2.28 -2.32
CA TYR A 25 2.31 -2.10 -2.41
C TYR A 25 1.64 -2.66 -1.17
N TRP A 26 0.78 -1.83 -0.58
CA TRP A 26 -0.11 -2.24 0.49
C TRP A 26 -1.42 -2.58 -0.19
N VAL A 27 -1.78 -3.86 -0.16
CA VAL A 27 -2.98 -4.37 -0.80
C VAL A 27 -3.96 -4.78 0.29
N ALA A 28 -5.16 -4.21 0.24
CA ALA A 28 -6.17 -4.45 1.26
C ALA A 28 -7.49 -4.86 0.64
N ARG A 29 -8.21 -5.72 1.34
CA ARG A 29 -9.60 -5.99 1.02
C ARG A 29 -10.41 -5.94 2.29
N SER A 30 -11.63 -5.41 2.21
CA SER A 30 -12.42 -5.19 3.41
C SER A 30 -13.89 -5.50 3.21
N ARG A 31 -14.52 -5.84 4.33
CA ARG A 31 -15.96 -6.02 4.45
C ARG A 31 -16.43 -5.04 5.52
N VAL A 32 -17.21 -4.06 5.11
CA VAL A 32 -17.70 -3.02 6.02
C VAL A 32 -19.00 -3.51 6.63
N THR A 33 -19.06 -3.57 7.96
CA THR A 33 -20.27 -4.01 8.66
C THR A 33 -21.00 -2.84 9.32
N ASP A 34 -20.27 -1.78 9.67
CA ASP A 34 -20.85 -0.55 10.22
C ASP A 34 -20.25 0.64 9.47
N PRO A 35 -20.93 1.15 8.44
CA PRO A 35 -20.38 2.23 7.63
C PRO A 35 -20.09 3.51 8.39
N VAL A 36 -20.88 3.83 9.41
CA VAL A 36 -20.67 5.04 10.20
C VAL A 36 -19.38 4.97 10.99
N GLU A 37 -19.16 3.87 11.70
CA GLU A 37 -17.93 3.68 12.48
C GLU A 37 -16.73 3.45 11.56
N TYR A 38 -16.91 2.74 10.44
CA TYR A 38 -15.83 2.50 9.49
C TYR A 38 -15.31 3.81 8.89
N LYS A 39 -16.19 4.78 8.69
CA LYS A 39 -15.79 6.10 8.19
C LYS A 39 -14.83 6.81 9.15
N LYS A 40 -14.96 6.58 10.43
CA LYS A 40 -14.02 7.14 11.42
C LYS A 40 -12.61 6.58 11.24
N TYR A 41 -12.51 5.35 10.70
CA TYR A 41 -11.24 4.75 10.34
C TYR A 41 -10.70 5.36 9.03
N THR A 42 -11.54 5.47 7.99
CA THR A 42 -11.06 5.90 6.68
C THR A 42 -10.78 7.39 6.57
N ASP A 43 -11.53 8.23 7.30
CA ASP A 43 -11.37 9.69 7.18
C ASP A 43 -9.96 10.18 7.49
N PRO A 44 -9.25 9.70 8.54
CA PRO A 44 -7.91 10.20 8.83
C PRO A 44 -6.81 9.58 7.97
N LEU A 45 -7.11 8.58 7.13
CA LEU A 45 -6.07 7.83 6.42
C LEU A 45 -5.28 8.61 5.37
N PRO A 46 -5.91 9.47 4.54
CA PRO A 46 -5.13 10.13 3.48
C PRO A 46 -3.90 10.89 3.98
N PRO A 47 -3.96 11.74 5.02
CA PRO A 47 -2.75 12.39 5.50
C PRO A 47 -1.76 11.42 6.15
N ILE A 48 -2.25 10.32 6.74
CA ILE A 48 -1.36 9.31 7.32
C ILE A 48 -0.54 8.64 6.23
N PHE A 49 -1.20 8.20 5.16
CA PHE A 49 -0.51 7.59 4.02
C PHE A 49 0.49 8.56 3.40
N ALA A 50 0.07 9.82 3.20
CA ALA A 50 0.95 10.83 2.61
C ALA A 50 2.20 11.06 3.44
N LYS A 51 2.07 11.05 4.75
CA LYS A 51 3.20 11.25 5.66
C LYS A 51 4.30 10.19 5.45
N TYR A 52 3.92 8.97 5.08
CA TYR A 52 4.85 7.88 4.85
C TYR A 52 5.17 7.67 3.37
N GLY A 53 4.76 8.61 2.51
CA GLY A 53 5.07 8.56 1.09
C GLY A 53 4.08 7.72 0.28
N GLY A 54 2.95 7.36 0.86
CA GLY A 54 1.97 6.53 0.19
C GLY A 54 1.18 7.28 -0.87
N ASN A 55 0.91 6.59 -1.97
CA ASN A 55 0.12 7.09 -3.08
C ASN A 55 -0.98 6.08 -3.39
N VAL A 56 -2.23 6.49 -3.21
CA VAL A 56 -3.38 5.60 -3.43
C VAL A 56 -3.55 5.37 -4.93
N LEU A 57 -3.45 4.13 -5.36
CA LEU A 57 -3.59 3.76 -6.78
C LEU A 57 -5.01 3.30 -7.09
N ALA A 58 -5.67 2.63 -6.14
CA ALA A 58 -7.05 2.17 -6.30
C ALA A 58 -7.71 2.16 -4.94
N ARG A 59 -8.95 2.63 -4.87
CA ARG A 59 -9.68 2.66 -3.60
C ARG A 59 -11.17 2.74 -3.86
N GLY A 60 -11.86 1.64 -3.58
CA GLY A 60 -13.32 1.61 -3.61
C GLY A 60 -13.96 1.70 -4.98
N GLY A 61 -13.18 1.47 -6.03
CA GLY A 61 -13.72 1.47 -7.39
C GLY A 61 -14.43 0.18 -7.74
N ARG A 62 -14.85 0.11 -9.00
CA ARG A 62 -15.51 -1.08 -9.55
C ARG A 62 -14.55 -2.28 -9.45
N PHE A 63 -15.07 -3.43 -9.07
CA PHE A 63 -14.30 -4.65 -8.97
C PHE A 63 -15.11 -5.83 -9.45
N GLN A 64 -14.42 -6.93 -9.75
CA GLN A 64 -15.08 -8.19 -10.09
C GLN A 64 -14.24 -9.31 -9.49
N ILE A 65 -14.85 -10.12 -8.63
CA ILE A 65 -14.15 -11.26 -8.03
C ILE A 65 -14.15 -12.39 -9.06
N MET A 66 -12.99 -12.73 -9.55
CA MET A 66 -12.85 -13.81 -10.52
C MET A 66 -12.86 -15.17 -9.83
N GLU A 67 -12.23 -15.22 -8.65
CA GLU A 67 -12.14 -16.45 -7.86
C GLU A 67 -11.91 -16.05 -6.41
N GLY A 68 -12.62 -16.68 -5.49
CA GLY A 68 -12.40 -16.44 -4.05
C GLY A 68 -13.69 -16.09 -3.33
N PRO A 69 -13.60 -15.77 -2.03
CA PRO A 69 -14.78 -15.47 -1.22
C PRO A 69 -15.44 -14.17 -1.67
N GLU A 70 -16.76 -14.13 -1.59
CA GLU A 70 -17.54 -12.97 -2.02
C GLU A 70 -17.84 -11.98 -0.89
N LYS A 71 -17.32 -12.23 0.30
CA LYS A 71 -17.64 -11.39 1.45
C LYS A 71 -16.96 -10.03 1.44
N PHE A 72 -15.85 -9.88 0.72
CA PHE A 72 -15.14 -8.61 0.64
C PHE A 72 -15.70 -7.77 -0.50
N GLY A 73 -16.06 -6.53 -0.20
CA GLY A 73 -16.67 -5.63 -1.17
C GLY A 73 -15.89 -4.35 -1.42
N ARG A 74 -14.69 -4.24 -0.85
CA ARG A 74 -13.89 -3.04 -1.02
C ARG A 74 -12.43 -3.44 -1.14
N PHE A 75 -11.77 -2.90 -2.16
CA PHE A 75 -10.38 -3.24 -2.48
C PHE A 75 -9.57 -1.96 -2.60
N VAL A 76 -8.38 -1.96 -2.00
CA VAL A 76 -7.51 -0.77 -1.95
C VAL A 76 -6.09 -1.19 -2.29
N VAL A 77 -5.41 -0.38 -3.11
CA VAL A 77 -3.99 -0.57 -3.42
C VAL A 77 -3.29 0.77 -3.20
N ILE A 78 -2.24 0.76 -2.38
CA ILE A 78 -1.47 1.95 -2.07
C ILE A 78 -0.01 1.66 -2.37
N GLU A 79 0.63 2.54 -3.13
CA GLU A 79 2.03 2.41 -3.45
C GLU A 79 2.87 3.22 -2.45
N PHE A 80 3.95 2.61 -1.97
CA PHE A 80 4.92 3.29 -1.11
C PHE A 80 6.29 3.22 -1.77
N PRO A 81 7.19 4.19 -1.46
CA PRO A 81 8.52 4.17 -2.07
C PRO A 81 9.32 2.93 -1.71
N THR A 82 9.13 2.37 -0.51
CA THR A 82 9.84 1.17 -0.08
C THR A 82 8.92 0.30 0.78
N PHE A 83 9.28 -0.96 0.86
CA PHE A 83 8.61 -1.92 1.73
C PHE A 83 8.64 -1.42 3.18
N GLU A 84 9.80 -0.93 3.63
CA GLU A 84 9.98 -0.47 5.01
C GLU A 84 9.08 0.71 5.35
N GLN A 85 8.88 1.63 4.40
CA GLN A 85 7.99 2.76 4.64
C GLN A 85 6.53 2.32 4.75
N ALA A 86 6.12 1.34 3.94
CA ALA A 86 4.76 0.79 4.04
C ALA A 86 4.55 0.13 5.39
N VAL A 87 5.50 -0.68 5.84
CA VAL A 87 5.43 -1.35 7.14
C VAL A 87 5.42 -0.32 8.28
N ALA A 88 6.26 0.71 8.18
CA ALA A 88 6.30 1.77 9.19
C ALA A 88 4.96 2.50 9.28
N CYS A 89 4.30 2.72 8.13
CA CYS A 89 2.99 3.35 8.11
C CYS A 89 1.96 2.49 8.84
N PHE A 90 1.94 1.20 8.54
CA PHE A 90 1.00 0.27 9.18
C PHE A 90 1.20 0.20 10.69
N ASN A 91 2.45 0.25 11.14
CA ASN A 91 2.80 0.15 12.56
C ASN A 91 2.83 1.51 13.27
N SER A 92 2.52 2.60 12.57
CA SER A 92 2.58 3.93 13.17
C SER A 92 1.48 4.13 14.20
N PRO A 93 1.73 4.97 15.22
CA PRO A 93 0.69 5.28 16.21
C PRO A 93 -0.54 5.92 15.57
N GLU A 94 -0.34 6.74 14.52
CA GLU A 94 -1.46 7.37 13.81
C GLU A 94 -2.37 6.34 13.16
N TYR A 95 -1.76 5.36 12.46
CA TYR A 95 -2.55 4.32 11.80
C TYR A 95 -3.24 3.43 12.84
N GLU A 96 -2.53 3.07 13.91
CA GLU A 96 -3.11 2.24 14.97
C GLU A 96 -4.33 2.92 15.60
N ALA A 97 -4.25 4.24 15.83
CA ALA A 97 -5.38 4.98 16.38
C ALA A 97 -6.58 4.96 15.43
N ALA A 98 -6.34 5.12 14.13
CA ALA A 98 -7.41 5.04 13.14
C ALA A 98 -7.98 3.63 13.05
N ALA A 99 -7.12 2.62 13.03
CA ALA A 99 -7.54 1.23 12.89
C ALA A 99 -8.38 0.73 14.07
N ALA A 100 -8.23 1.36 15.23
CA ALA A 100 -9.03 0.99 16.40
C ALA A 100 -10.53 1.08 16.10
N PHE A 101 -10.95 2.05 15.28
CA PHE A 101 -12.38 2.19 14.95
C PHE A 101 -12.90 0.98 14.17
N ARG A 102 -12.12 0.44 13.22
CA ARG A 102 -12.58 -0.72 12.46
C ARG A 102 -12.41 -2.03 13.22
N ARG A 103 -11.38 -2.12 14.06
CA ARG A 103 -11.12 -3.34 14.85
C ARG A 103 -12.16 -3.56 15.93
N ASN A 104 -12.96 -2.56 16.20
CA ASN A 104 -14.02 -2.62 17.21
C ASN A 104 -15.36 -3.05 16.56
N GLY A 105 -15.29 -3.89 15.54
CA GLY A 105 -16.48 -4.49 14.94
C GLY A 105 -17.03 -3.77 13.72
N ALA A 106 -16.41 -2.66 13.29
CA ALA A 106 -16.95 -1.89 12.16
C ALA A 106 -16.62 -2.51 10.80
N GLY A 107 -15.61 -3.36 10.74
CA GLY A 107 -15.25 -4.03 9.48
C GLY A 107 -14.17 -5.05 9.65
N GLU A 108 -14.14 -5.99 8.72
CA GLU A 108 -13.09 -7.00 8.61
C GLU A 108 -12.15 -6.56 7.48
N VAL A 109 -10.85 -6.50 7.76
CA VAL A 109 -9.86 -6.07 6.77
C VAL A 109 -8.70 -7.05 6.75
N GLU A 110 -8.28 -7.41 5.55
CA GLU A 110 -7.05 -8.18 5.36
C GLU A 110 -6.06 -7.30 4.61
N ASN A 111 -4.86 -7.19 5.14
CA ASN A 111 -3.81 -6.31 4.62
C ASN A 111 -2.56 -7.12 4.32
N VAL A 112 -1.97 -6.87 3.15
CA VAL A 112 -0.70 -7.46 2.75
C VAL A 112 0.18 -6.36 2.18
N ILE A 113 1.46 -6.37 2.55
CA ILE A 113 2.45 -5.48 1.95
C ILE A 113 3.40 -6.37 1.16
N VAL A 114 3.61 -6.02 -0.11
CA VAL A 114 4.43 -6.82 -1.02
C VAL A 114 5.37 -5.90 -1.81
N ASP A 115 6.62 -6.33 -1.96
CA ASP A 115 7.56 -5.61 -2.83
C ASP A 115 7.09 -5.68 -4.28
N GLY A 116 7.34 -4.60 -5.02
CA GLY A 116 7.14 -4.58 -6.45
C GLY A 116 8.20 -5.39 -7.18
N GLY A 117 8.04 -5.47 -8.50
CA GLY A 117 8.94 -6.23 -9.34
C GLY A 117 8.55 -7.70 -9.40
N ASP A 118 9.36 -8.47 -10.14
CA ASP A 118 9.13 -9.90 -10.32
C ASP A 118 10.24 -10.68 -9.64
N ALA A 119 9.95 -11.24 -8.48
CA ALA A 119 10.89 -12.04 -7.70
C ALA A 119 10.73 -13.54 -7.92
N THR A 120 9.97 -13.92 -8.96
CA THR A 120 9.76 -15.33 -9.27
C THR A 120 11.09 -16.01 -9.61
N PRO A 121 11.42 -17.15 -9.00
CA PRO A 121 12.65 -17.86 -9.36
C PRO A 121 12.67 -18.28 -10.82
N ARG A 122 13.86 -18.22 -11.43
CA ARG A 122 14.04 -18.51 -12.85
C ARG A 122 14.73 -19.83 -13.08
#